data_63e92a24b4ee65f1ae0417815423cd5b
#
_entry.id   63e92a24b4ee65f1ae0417815423cd5b
#
_cell.length_a   1.000
_cell.length_b   1.000
_cell.length_c   1.000
_cell.angle_alpha   90.00
_cell.angle_beta   90.00
_cell.angle_gamma   90.00
#
_symmetry.space_group_name_H-M   'P 1'
#
loop_
_entity.id
_entity.type
_entity.pdbx_description
1 polymer ?
#
loop_
_entity_poly.entity_id
_entity_poly.type
_entity_poly.pdbx_seq_one_letter_code
_entity_poly.pdbx_strand_id
1 'polypeptide(L)'
;MCYHRGMSASPATVARAPRGGDLFGHPRGLTFLFATEMWERFSYYGMRALLVLYMVKYLLDPQRAGQVVGLGAFRSALEFVFGPLDVQPLASQIYGFYTGLVYLTPILGGFLADRVLGQRRTVILGASLMAAGHFMMAFEHLFLFALGVLILGNGAFKPNISTQVGSLYALDDRRRDSAFSIFYVGINLGAFLAPLVCGTLGEELGWHYGFAAAGVGMTIGLIIYLFAAPTLPRDAFARREATHAPLDRTGWQSIVALLLLFLPVSLFWGIYEQQGNTIVLWASEHTDRHALGFEIPVTWFQALNPFMIFAFTPFIVALWRRQRAREPSTVAKMAIGCFLAALAYLLLVTAAVVSGGTHASWLWLFVYFVVLTVGELYLSPTSLSLVTKVAPLHLLSMMMGVWLATSFIGGFLAGYLGTFWSSMTKPGFFLMLAIISALAGLAITLLIRPLRVVLQD
;
A
#
# COMPACT_ATOMS: atom_id res chain seq x y z
N MET A 1 9.97 8.99 -65.81
CA MET A 1 9.97 7.61 -65.30
C MET A 1 10.81 7.60 -64.02
N CYS A 2 10.18 7.72 -62.88
CA CYS A 2 10.83 7.53 -61.56
C CYS A 2 9.91 6.66 -60.75
N TYR A 3 10.38 5.45 -60.45
CA TYR A 3 9.68 4.44 -59.65
C TYR A 3 9.77 4.83 -58.14
N HIS A 4 8.64 5.16 -57.51
CA HIS A 4 8.51 5.14 -56.08
C HIS A 4 8.28 3.69 -55.61
N ARG A 5 9.30 3.09 -54.97
CA ARG A 5 9.15 1.88 -54.17
C ARG A 5 8.52 2.27 -52.82
N GLY A 6 7.25 1.92 -52.63
CA GLY A 6 6.59 1.95 -51.36
C GLY A 6 7.22 0.93 -50.41
N MET A 7 7.78 1.40 -49.32
CA MET A 7 8.12 0.58 -48.16
C MET A 7 6.79 0.20 -47.45
N SER A 8 6.36 -1.03 -47.63
CA SER A 8 5.28 -1.61 -46.83
C SER A 8 5.77 -1.80 -45.41
N ALA A 9 5.29 -0.97 -44.50
CA ALA A 9 5.45 -1.20 -43.05
C ALA A 9 4.76 -2.54 -42.72
N SER A 10 5.53 -3.50 -42.23
CA SER A 10 5.02 -4.75 -41.69
C SER A 10 4.02 -4.46 -40.60
N PRO A 11 2.80 -5.00 -40.60
CA PRO A 11 1.86 -4.76 -39.49
C PRO A 11 2.43 -5.36 -38.24
N ALA A 12 2.60 -4.51 -37.22
CA ALA A 12 2.92 -4.96 -35.86
C ALA A 12 1.95 -6.08 -35.49
N THR A 13 2.48 -7.22 -35.12
CA THR A 13 1.73 -8.41 -34.69
C THR A 13 0.82 -8.01 -33.53
N VAL A 14 -0.43 -7.70 -33.84
CA VAL A 14 -1.47 -7.50 -32.83
C VAL A 14 -1.54 -8.80 -32.04
N ALA A 15 -1.20 -8.73 -30.76
CA ALA A 15 -1.36 -9.86 -29.85
C ALA A 15 -2.82 -10.35 -29.95
N ARG A 16 -2.99 -11.57 -30.44
CA ARG A 16 -4.32 -12.18 -30.59
C ARG A 16 -4.99 -12.15 -29.22
N ALA A 17 -6.21 -11.58 -29.17
CA ALA A 17 -7.07 -11.62 -27.99
C ALA A 17 -7.13 -13.05 -27.42
N PRO A 18 -7.14 -13.20 -26.09
CA PRO A 18 -7.15 -14.53 -25.47
C PRO A 18 -8.35 -15.35 -25.93
N ARG A 19 -8.14 -16.62 -26.24
CA ARG A 19 -9.16 -17.59 -26.67
C ARG A 19 -10.03 -18.02 -25.48
N GLY A 20 -10.73 -17.12 -24.84
CA GLY A 20 -11.71 -17.41 -23.80
C GLY A 20 -12.90 -16.48 -23.99
N GLY A 21 -14.10 -17.00 -23.96
CA GLY A 21 -15.31 -16.17 -24.03
C GLY A 21 -15.31 -15.11 -22.92
N ASP A 22 -15.98 -13.99 -23.15
CA ASP A 22 -16.17 -12.94 -22.15
C ASP A 22 -17.04 -13.46 -20.98
N LEU A 23 -16.72 -13.03 -19.76
CA LEU A 23 -17.52 -13.25 -18.56
C LEU A 23 -17.88 -11.87 -17.98
N PHE A 24 -19.17 -11.61 -17.80
CA PHE A 24 -19.68 -10.28 -17.39
C PHE A 24 -19.18 -9.12 -18.28
N GLY A 25 -19.04 -9.37 -19.58
CA GLY A 25 -18.57 -8.36 -20.54
C GLY A 25 -17.06 -8.14 -20.57
N HIS A 26 -16.27 -8.89 -19.81
CA HIS A 26 -14.82 -8.83 -19.73
C HIS A 26 -14.16 -10.17 -20.05
N PRO A 27 -12.90 -10.19 -20.53
CA PRO A 27 -12.14 -11.43 -20.70
C PRO A 27 -12.10 -12.25 -19.41
N ARG A 28 -12.30 -13.57 -19.47
CA ARG A 28 -12.29 -14.47 -18.31
C ARG A 28 -11.04 -14.32 -17.43
N GLY A 29 -9.91 -13.97 -18.05
CA GLY A 29 -8.66 -13.69 -17.34
C GLY A 29 -8.82 -12.63 -16.24
N LEU A 30 -9.67 -11.63 -16.43
CA LEU A 30 -9.90 -10.58 -15.42
C LEU A 30 -10.52 -11.16 -14.14
N THR A 31 -11.50 -12.06 -14.24
CA THR A 31 -12.15 -12.68 -13.07
C THR A 31 -11.13 -13.47 -12.24
N PHE A 32 -10.24 -14.20 -12.90
CA PHE A 32 -9.18 -14.93 -12.22
C PHE A 32 -8.15 -14.00 -11.57
N LEU A 33 -7.71 -12.95 -12.29
CA LEU A 33 -6.76 -11.96 -11.74
C LEU A 33 -7.38 -11.20 -10.56
N PHE A 34 -8.66 -10.83 -10.64
CA PHE A 34 -9.43 -10.24 -9.54
C PHE A 34 -9.42 -11.14 -8.31
N ALA A 35 -9.79 -12.42 -8.47
CA ALA A 35 -9.85 -13.37 -7.36
C ALA A 35 -8.45 -13.65 -6.78
N THR A 36 -7.43 -13.78 -7.62
CA THR A 36 -6.04 -13.96 -7.19
C THR A 36 -5.56 -12.77 -6.36
N GLU A 37 -5.77 -11.54 -6.84
CA GLU A 37 -5.39 -10.31 -6.12
C GLU A 37 -6.17 -10.19 -4.81
N MET A 38 -7.47 -10.45 -4.82
CA MET A 38 -8.30 -10.43 -3.61
C MET A 38 -7.71 -11.34 -2.52
N TRP A 39 -7.35 -12.57 -2.84
CA TRP A 39 -6.77 -13.52 -1.89
C TRP A 39 -5.36 -13.14 -1.47
N GLU A 40 -4.56 -12.58 -2.37
CA GLU A 40 -3.23 -12.05 -2.03
C GLU A 40 -3.36 -10.84 -1.09
N ARG A 41 -4.26 -9.90 -1.36
CA ARG A 41 -4.54 -8.79 -0.44
C ARG A 41 -5.07 -9.26 0.91
N PHE A 42 -5.94 -10.27 0.92
CA PHE A 42 -6.37 -10.92 2.14
C PHE A 42 -5.17 -11.44 2.95
N SER A 43 -4.25 -12.14 2.33
CA SER A 43 -3.08 -12.69 3.02
C SER A 43 -2.17 -11.59 3.56
N TYR A 44 -1.87 -10.58 2.75
CA TYR A 44 -1.00 -9.46 3.10
C TYR A 44 -1.57 -8.64 4.27
N TYR A 45 -2.82 -8.18 4.15
CA TYR A 45 -3.44 -7.36 5.19
C TYR A 45 -3.77 -8.17 6.45
N GLY A 46 -4.06 -9.46 6.31
CA GLY A 46 -4.30 -10.35 7.45
C GLY A 46 -3.07 -10.52 8.33
N MET A 47 -1.91 -10.80 7.73
CA MET A 47 -0.64 -10.85 8.45
C MET A 47 -0.28 -9.48 9.05
N ARG A 48 -0.40 -8.41 8.25
CA ARG A 48 -0.05 -7.06 8.68
C ARG A 48 -0.90 -6.57 9.86
N ALA A 49 -2.19 -6.92 9.90
CA ALA A 49 -3.10 -6.57 10.98
C ALA A 49 -2.66 -7.12 12.34
N LEU A 50 -2.02 -8.27 12.34
CA LEU A 50 -1.53 -8.94 13.55
C LEU A 50 -0.10 -8.54 13.93
N LEU A 51 0.70 -8.05 12.97
CA LEU A 51 2.16 -8.01 13.06
C LEU A 51 2.67 -7.26 14.31
N VAL A 52 2.21 -6.03 14.54
CA VAL A 52 2.68 -5.22 15.69
C VAL A 52 2.18 -5.79 17.00
N LEU A 53 0.91 -6.20 17.07
CA LEU A 53 0.35 -6.83 18.27
C LEU A 53 1.09 -8.12 18.64
N TYR A 54 1.36 -8.97 17.64
CA TYR A 54 2.14 -10.19 17.83
C TYR A 54 3.53 -9.92 18.37
N MET A 55 4.24 -8.95 17.78
CA MET A 55 5.59 -8.60 18.23
C MET A 55 5.58 -8.06 19.66
N VAL A 56 4.69 -7.12 19.97
CA VAL A 56 4.68 -6.45 21.29
C VAL A 56 4.14 -7.35 22.39
N LYS A 57 3.08 -8.11 22.12
CA LYS A 57 2.40 -8.89 23.16
C LYS A 57 2.93 -10.32 23.32
N TYR A 58 3.72 -10.80 22.36
CA TYR A 58 4.13 -12.20 22.38
C TYR A 58 5.58 -12.44 21.98
N LEU A 59 6.00 -12.08 20.74
CA LEU A 59 7.27 -12.52 20.19
C LEU A 59 8.49 -11.88 20.84
N LEU A 60 8.43 -10.57 21.11
CA LEU A 60 9.56 -9.81 21.64
C LEU A 60 9.66 -9.86 23.18
N ASP A 61 8.84 -10.69 23.83
CA ASP A 61 9.04 -11.04 25.24
C ASP A 61 10.47 -11.57 25.42
N PRO A 62 11.21 -11.15 26.48
CA PRO A 62 12.61 -11.55 26.69
C PRO A 62 12.86 -13.06 26.68
N GLN A 63 11.87 -13.86 27.08
CA GLN A 63 11.98 -15.33 27.10
C GLN A 63 11.91 -15.94 25.70
N ARG A 64 11.24 -15.29 24.73
CA ARG A 64 11.03 -15.77 23.35
C ARG A 64 11.92 -15.08 22.33
N ALA A 65 12.19 -13.81 22.52
CA ALA A 65 13.00 -13.00 21.59
C ALA A 65 14.37 -13.64 21.29
N GLY A 66 15.00 -14.28 22.29
CA GLY A 66 16.28 -15.00 22.12
C GLY A 66 16.20 -16.22 21.20
N GLN A 67 15.02 -16.74 20.90
CA GLN A 67 14.83 -17.90 20.02
C GLN A 67 14.72 -17.49 18.55
N VAL A 68 14.44 -16.22 18.24
CA VAL A 68 14.29 -15.71 16.88
C VAL A 68 15.65 -15.58 16.20
N VAL A 69 15.87 -16.39 15.16
CA VAL A 69 17.15 -16.41 14.44
C VAL A 69 17.43 -15.06 13.80
N GLY A 70 18.61 -14.49 14.08
CA GLY A 70 19.07 -13.22 13.53
C GLY A 70 18.55 -11.98 14.24
N LEU A 71 17.59 -12.09 15.18
CA LEU A 71 17.01 -10.93 15.84
C LEU A 71 18.04 -10.13 16.65
N GLY A 72 18.95 -10.81 17.34
CA GLY A 72 20.02 -10.15 18.11
C GLY A 72 20.92 -9.28 17.22
N ALA A 73 21.37 -9.81 16.09
CA ALA A 73 22.19 -9.05 15.13
C ALA A 73 21.40 -7.90 14.48
N PHE A 74 20.15 -8.13 14.12
CA PHE A 74 19.27 -7.12 13.55
C PHE A 74 18.98 -5.99 14.56
N ARG A 75 18.68 -6.34 15.81
CA ARG A 75 18.51 -5.39 16.91
C ARG A 75 19.75 -4.55 17.14
N SER A 76 20.94 -5.18 17.21
CA SER A 76 22.20 -4.47 17.41
C SER A 76 22.50 -3.48 16.27
N ALA A 77 22.19 -3.86 15.02
CA ALA A 77 22.33 -2.97 13.88
C ALA A 77 21.37 -1.74 13.95
N LEU A 78 20.13 -1.95 14.41
CA LEU A 78 19.19 -0.86 14.64
C LEU A 78 19.64 0.03 15.81
N GLU A 79 20.06 -0.57 16.93
CA GLU A 79 20.50 0.15 18.11
C GLU A 79 21.77 0.98 17.87
N PHE A 80 22.62 0.54 16.93
CA PHE A 80 23.76 1.35 16.49
C PHE A 80 23.35 2.68 15.85
N VAL A 81 22.21 2.70 15.15
CA VAL A 81 21.70 3.90 14.45
C VAL A 81 20.75 4.72 15.35
N PHE A 82 19.87 4.04 16.09
CA PHE A 82 18.73 4.67 16.78
C PHE A 82 18.90 4.71 18.31
N GLY A 83 20.00 4.14 18.85
CA GLY A 83 20.17 3.94 20.29
C GLY A 83 19.39 2.73 20.81
N PRO A 84 19.41 2.49 22.13
CA PRO A 84 18.76 1.32 22.75
C PRO A 84 17.24 1.28 22.43
N LEU A 85 16.76 0.11 22.04
CA LEU A 85 15.36 -0.10 21.65
C LEU A 85 14.69 -1.11 22.59
N ASP A 86 13.68 -0.66 23.32
CA ASP A 86 12.77 -1.53 24.07
C ASP A 86 11.84 -2.31 23.12
N VAL A 87 11.01 -3.18 23.67
CA VAL A 87 10.11 -4.08 22.91
C VAL A 87 9.26 -3.32 21.89
N GLN A 88 8.54 -2.26 22.30
CA GLN A 88 7.63 -1.54 21.42
C GLN A 88 8.37 -0.71 20.35
N PRO A 89 9.44 0.07 20.67
CA PRO A 89 10.24 0.73 19.66
C PRO A 89 10.85 -0.24 18.65
N LEU A 90 11.34 -1.41 19.09
CA LEU A 90 11.87 -2.44 18.19
C LEU A 90 10.79 -2.98 17.27
N ALA A 91 9.60 -3.27 17.80
CA ALA A 91 8.45 -3.71 16.99
C ALA A 91 8.08 -2.68 15.91
N SER A 92 8.04 -1.40 16.29
CA SER A 92 7.77 -0.31 15.34
C SER A 92 8.83 -0.22 14.24
N GLN A 93 10.11 -0.37 14.58
CA GLN A 93 11.18 -0.39 13.58
C GLN A 93 11.06 -1.59 12.63
N ILE A 94 10.82 -2.80 13.15
CA ILE A 94 10.59 -3.99 12.32
C ILE A 94 9.41 -3.77 11.37
N TYR A 95 8.29 -3.24 11.88
CA TYR A 95 7.13 -2.88 11.08
C TYR A 95 7.47 -1.87 9.98
N GLY A 96 8.22 -0.83 10.31
CA GLY A 96 8.63 0.20 9.37
C GLY A 96 9.55 -0.36 8.27
N PHE A 97 10.52 -1.20 8.61
CA PHE A 97 11.37 -1.89 7.64
C PHE A 97 10.55 -2.81 6.73
N TYR A 98 9.65 -3.61 7.30
CA TYR A 98 8.79 -4.49 6.53
C TYR A 98 7.92 -3.70 5.54
N THR A 99 7.15 -2.74 6.03
CA THR A 99 6.24 -1.95 5.19
C THR A 99 7.00 -1.13 4.15
N GLY A 100 8.14 -0.54 4.51
CA GLY A 100 8.98 0.19 3.57
C GLY A 100 9.50 -0.73 2.45
N LEU A 101 10.18 -1.81 2.79
CA LEU A 101 10.83 -2.70 1.80
C LEU A 101 9.82 -3.36 0.84
N VAL A 102 8.58 -3.62 1.28
CA VAL A 102 7.49 -4.11 0.43
C VAL A 102 7.20 -3.15 -0.75
N TYR A 103 7.43 -1.84 -0.58
CA TYR A 103 7.27 -0.85 -1.67
C TYR A 103 8.53 -0.66 -2.52
N LEU A 104 9.70 -1.11 -2.07
CA LEU A 104 10.94 -1.06 -2.83
C LEU A 104 11.13 -2.28 -3.74
N THR A 105 10.82 -3.47 -3.25
CA THR A 105 11.06 -4.74 -3.95
C THR A 105 10.28 -4.92 -5.26
N PRO A 106 9.13 -4.26 -5.52
CA PRO A 106 8.48 -4.28 -6.83
C PRO A 106 9.37 -3.84 -8.00
N ILE A 107 10.38 -3.01 -7.76
CA ILE A 107 11.37 -2.63 -8.77
C ILE A 107 12.17 -3.85 -9.24
N LEU A 108 12.60 -4.67 -8.26
CA LEU A 108 13.33 -5.91 -8.54
C LEU A 108 12.42 -6.96 -9.21
N GLY A 109 11.18 -7.07 -8.76
CA GLY A 109 10.20 -8.00 -9.33
C GLY A 109 9.82 -7.66 -10.77
N GLY A 110 9.67 -6.38 -11.09
CA GLY A 110 9.46 -5.92 -12.46
C GLY A 110 10.67 -6.24 -13.36
N PHE A 111 11.88 -5.93 -12.88
CA PHE A 111 13.11 -6.27 -13.61
C PHE A 111 13.23 -7.78 -13.87
N LEU A 112 12.94 -8.62 -12.87
CA LEU A 112 12.96 -10.06 -12.98
C LEU A 112 11.97 -10.58 -14.02
N ALA A 113 10.77 -9.99 -14.06
CA ALA A 113 9.74 -10.34 -15.03
C ALA A 113 10.09 -9.92 -16.46
N ASP A 114 10.63 -8.70 -16.62
CA ASP A 114 10.91 -8.14 -17.94
C ASP A 114 12.14 -8.77 -18.62
N ARG A 115 13.13 -9.23 -17.82
CA ARG A 115 14.44 -9.66 -18.34
C ARG A 115 14.71 -11.15 -18.22
N VAL A 116 14.12 -11.85 -17.25
CA VAL A 116 14.57 -13.20 -16.88
C VAL A 116 13.45 -14.25 -16.97
N LEU A 117 12.38 -14.08 -16.21
CA LEU A 117 11.37 -15.14 -16.01
C LEU A 117 10.09 -14.96 -16.85
N GLY A 118 9.77 -13.73 -17.25
CA GLY A 118 8.43 -13.37 -17.74
C GLY A 118 7.44 -13.15 -16.60
N GLN A 119 6.34 -12.43 -16.89
CA GLN A 119 5.36 -12.00 -15.89
C GLN A 119 4.69 -13.18 -15.17
N ARG A 120 4.28 -14.22 -15.91
CA ARG A 120 3.56 -15.38 -15.33
C ARG A 120 4.41 -16.13 -14.30
N ARG A 121 5.66 -16.47 -14.65
CA ARG A 121 6.55 -17.22 -13.76
C ARG A 121 6.91 -16.37 -12.55
N THR A 122 7.09 -15.06 -12.72
CA THR A 122 7.40 -14.15 -11.63
C THR A 122 6.23 -14.02 -10.66
N VAL A 123 4.97 -14.00 -11.15
CA VAL A 123 3.78 -14.02 -10.28
C VAL A 123 3.68 -15.34 -9.52
N ILE A 124 3.90 -16.49 -10.17
CA ILE A 124 3.90 -17.81 -9.50
C ILE A 124 4.97 -17.88 -8.43
N LEU A 125 6.19 -17.44 -8.74
CA LEU A 125 7.30 -17.38 -7.77
C LEU A 125 6.92 -16.49 -6.57
N GLY A 126 6.40 -15.28 -6.84
CA GLY A 126 5.98 -14.34 -5.80
C GLY A 126 4.89 -14.92 -4.91
N ALA A 127 3.83 -15.50 -5.50
CA ALA A 127 2.75 -16.15 -4.77
C ALA A 127 3.24 -17.33 -3.92
N SER A 128 4.15 -18.14 -4.46
CA SER A 128 4.74 -19.28 -3.74
C SER A 128 5.59 -18.83 -2.55
N LEU A 129 6.41 -17.79 -2.74
CA LEU A 129 7.21 -17.19 -1.66
C LEU A 129 6.29 -16.61 -0.58
N MET A 130 5.23 -15.89 -0.96
CA MET A 130 4.30 -15.32 0.02
C MET A 130 3.56 -16.41 0.80
N ALA A 131 3.08 -17.47 0.14
CA ALA A 131 2.46 -18.59 0.82
C ALA A 131 3.43 -19.26 1.82
N ALA A 132 4.65 -19.54 1.40
CA ALA A 132 5.69 -20.07 2.27
C ALA A 132 5.99 -19.13 3.45
N GLY A 133 6.17 -17.83 3.18
CA GLY A 133 6.43 -16.82 4.21
C GLY A 133 5.34 -16.76 5.27
N HIS A 134 4.05 -16.79 4.88
CA HIS A 134 2.95 -16.79 5.84
C HIS A 134 2.93 -18.05 6.71
N PHE A 135 3.20 -19.24 6.15
CA PHE A 135 3.32 -20.45 6.96
C PHE A 135 4.57 -20.44 7.85
N MET A 136 5.68 -19.83 7.41
CA MET A 136 6.87 -19.65 8.25
C MET A 136 6.60 -18.75 9.45
N MET A 137 5.65 -17.80 9.38
CA MET A 137 5.22 -16.98 10.51
C MET A 137 4.62 -17.79 11.66
N ALA A 138 4.19 -19.03 11.41
CA ALA A 138 3.76 -19.94 12.47
C ALA A 138 4.91 -20.46 13.34
N PHE A 139 6.17 -20.25 12.94
CA PHE A 139 7.37 -20.67 13.64
C PHE A 139 8.16 -19.46 14.13
N GLU A 140 8.19 -19.20 15.43
CA GLU A 140 8.80 -18.02 16.05
C GLU A 140 10.26 -17.80 15.60
N HIS A 141 11.05 -18.87 15.57
CA HIS A 141 12.46 -18.81 15.20
C HIS A 141 12.69 -18.38 13.74
N LEU A 142 11.70 -18.54 12.85
CA LEU A 142 11.77 -18.16 11.44
C LEU A 142 11.25 -16.75 11.15
N PHE A 143 10.76 -16.01 12.15
CA PHE A 143 10.03 -14.75 12.00
C PHE A 143 10.70 -13.75 11.05
N LEU A 144 11.98 -13.42 11.25
CA LEU A 144 12.69 -12.47 10.38
C LEU A 144 12.87 -12.98 8.95
N PHE A 145 13.14 -14.29 8.80
CA PHE A 145 13.21 -14.92 7.48
C PHE A 145 11.85 -14.89 6.79
N ALA A 146 10.78 -15.16 7.52
CA ALA A 146 9.41 -15.09 7.00
C ALA A 146 9.11 -13.69 6.45
N LEU A 147 9.44 -12.62 7.20
CA LEU A 147 9.28 -11.24 6.72
C LEU A 147 10.10 -10.99 5.45
N GLY A 148 11.36 -11.46 5.40
CA GLY A 148 12.21 -11.33 4.21
C GLY A 148 11.62 -12.04 2.98
N VAL A 149 11.12 -13.26 3.16
CA VAL A 149 10.47 -14.05 2.09
C VAL A 149 9.17 -13.37 1.63
N LEU A 150 8.37 -12.80 2.54
CA LEU A 150 7.16 -12.05 2.22
C LEU A 150 7.48 -10.77 1.43
N ILE A 151 8.53 -10.02 1.81
CA ILE A 151 8.98 -8.83 1.09
C ILE A 151 9.36 -9.17 -0.35
N LEU A 152 10.17 -10.22 -0.55
CA LEU A 152 10.59 -10.66 -1.88
C LEU A 152 9.42 -11.19 -2.70
N GLY A 153 8.54 -11.97 -2.06
CA GLY A 153 7.34 -12.52 -2.70
C GLY A 153 6.38 -11.44 -3.18
N ASN A 154 6.08 -10.45 -2.34
CA ASN A 154 5.23 -9.31 -2.71
C ASN A 154 5.86 -8.49 -3.85
N GLY A 155 7.18 -8.24 -3.79
CA GLY A 155 7.91 -7.57 -4.85
C GLY A 155 7.79 -8.26 -6.20
N ALA A 156 7.90 -9.59 -6.23
CA ALA A 156 7.73 -10.37 -7.45
C ALA A 156 6.27 -10.42 -7.93
N PHE A 157 5.30 -10.44 -7.04
CA PHE A 157 3.89 -10.61 -7.36
C PHE A 157 3.23 -9.31 -7.85
N LYS A 158 3.24 -8.27 -7.01
CA LYS A 158 2.39 -7.08 -7.13
C LYS A 158 2.51 -6.31 -8.46
N PRO A 159 3.70 -5.96 -8.98
CA PRO A 159 3.81 -5.21 -10.23
C PRO A 159 3.34 -6.04 -11.43
N ASN A 160 3.58 -7.35 -11.39
CA ASN A 160 3.36 -8.22 -12.53
C ASN A 160 1.89 -8.60 -12.72
N ILE A 161 1.14 -8.86 -11.64
CA ILE A 161 -0.29 -9.15 -11.75
C ILE A 161 -1.06 -7.92 -12.26
N SER A 162 -0.72 -6.72 -11.81
CA SER A 162 -1.34 -5.48 -12.30
C SER A 162 -1.06 -5.24 -13.77
N THR A 163 0.16 -5.54 -14.24
CA THR A 163 0.52 -5.45 -15.65
C THR A 163 -0.27 -6.44 -16.50
N GLN A 164 -0.54 -7.64 -16.01
CA GLN A 164 -1.34 -8.64 -16.68
C GLN A 164 -2.79 -8.21 -16.88
N VAL A 165 -3.39 -7.48 -15.92
CA VAL A 165 -4.73 -6.88 -16.13
C VAL A 165 -4.75 -5.98 -17.35
N GLY A 166 -3.76 -5.09 -17.48
CA GLY A 166 -3.63 -4.22 -18.66
C GLY A 166 -3.41 -4.98 -19.97
N SER A 167 -2.70 -6.12 -19.90
CA SER A 167 -2.37 -6.95 -21.08
C SER A 167 -3.54 -7.76 -21.61
N LEU A 168 -4.66 -7.85 -20.90
CA LEU A 168 -5.90 -8.49 -21.36
C LEU A 168 -6.64 -7.66 -22.41
N TYR A 169 -6.33 -6.37 -22.55
CA TYR A 169 -7.04 -5.41 -23.37
C TYR A 169 -6.10 -4.75 -24.39
N ALA A 170 -6.62 -4.43 -25.57
CA ALA A 170 -5.95 -3.54 -26.49
C ALA A 170 -5.85 -2.12 -25.90
N LEU A 171 -4.88 -1.32 -26.36
CA LEU A 171 -4.63 0.02 -25.80
C LEU A 171 -5.84 0.98 -25.98
N ASP A 172 -6.64 0.77 -27.01
CA ASP A 172 -7.83 1.54 -27.39
C ASP A 172 -9.15 0.93 -26.85
N ASP A 173 -9.09 -0.21 -26.16
CA ASP A 173 -10.29 -0.85 -25.59
C ASP A 173 -10.83 -0.06 -24.40
N ARG A 174 -12.01 0.53 -24.55
CA ARG A 174 -12.70 1.31 -23.50
C ARG A 174 -12.99 0.53 -22.21
N ARG A 175 -13.00 -0.82 -22.26
CA ARG A 175 -13.24 -1.67 -21.10
C ARG A 175 -12.03 -1.74 -20.17
N ARG A 176 -10.87 -1.29 -20.63
CA ARG A 176 -9.62 -1.35 -19.86
C ARG A 176 -9.72 -0.58 -18.55
N ASP A 177 -10.30 0.62 -18.55
CA ASP A 177 -10.43 1.44 -17.33
C ASP A 177 -11.39 0.81 -16.31
N SER A 178 -12.51 0.25 -16.80
CA SER A 178 -13.44 -0.49 -15.94
C SER A 178 -12.83 -1.77 -15.38
N ALA A 179 -11.94 -2.43 -16.11
CA ALA A 179 -11.21 -3.61 -15.63
C ALA A 179 -10.30 -3.29 -14.45
N PHE A 180 -9.56 -2.17 -14.51
CA PHE A 180 -8.76 -1.70 -13.37
C PHE A 180 -9.64 -1.32 -12.17
N SER A 181 -10.81 -0.75 -12.41
CA SER A 181 -11.78 -0.46 -11.34
C SER A 181 -12.29 -1.73 -10.66
N ILE A 182 -12.62 -2.76 -11.44
CA ILE A 182 -13.01 -4.09 -10.93
C ILE A 182 -11.86 -4.70 -10.13
N PHE A 183 -10.64 -4.67 -10.66
CA PHE A 183 -9.44 -5.17 -9.98
C PHE A 183 -9.20 -4.45 -8.63
N TYR A 184 -9.41 -3.14 -8.59
CA TYR A 184 -9.31 -2.34 -7.37
C TYR A 184 -10.37 -2.70 -6.31
N VAL A 185 -11.58 -3.08 -6.74
CA VAL A 185 -12.60 -3.63 -5.83
C VAL A 185 -12.08 -4.91 -5.17
N GLY A 186 -11.41 -5.81 -5.92
CA GLY A 186 -10.78 -7.01 -5.38
C GLY A 186 -9.75 -6.72 -4.30
N ILE A 187 -8.88 -5.72 -4.54
CA ILE A 187 -7.89 -5.25 -3.56
C ILE A 187 -8.57 -4.88 -2.23
N ASN A 188 -9.58 -4.02 -2.28
CA ASN A 188 -10.24 -3.53 -1.08
C ASN A 188 -11.11 -4.60 -0.39
N LEU A 189 -11.72 -5.50 -1.16
CA LEU A 189 -12.47 -6.62 -0.60
C LEU A 189 -11.55 -7.56 0.20
N GLY A 190 -10.39 -7.91 -0.36
CA GLY A 190 -9.39 -8.71 0.35
C GLY A 190 -8.88 -8.00 1.61
N ALA A 191 -8.56 -6.70 1.50
CA ALA A 191 -8.10 -5.89 2.62
C ALA A 191 -9.17 -5.72 3.73
N PHE A 192 -10.44 -5.68 3.38
CA PHE A 192 -11.55 -5.60 4.32
C PHE A 192 -11.75 -6.92 5.08
N LEU A 193 -11.78 -8.04 4.36
CA LEU A 193 -12.03 -9.36 4.96
C LEU A 193 -10.86 -9.85 5.83
N ALA A 194 -9.66 -9.43 5.50
CA ALA A 194 -8.43 -9.92 6.14
C ALA A 194 -8.36 -9.68 7.65
N PRO A 195 -8.52 -8.46 8.18
CA PRO A 195 -8.52 -8.22 9.62
C PRO A 195 -9.68 -8.91 10.33
N LEU A 196 -10.83 -9.06 9.66
CA LEU A 196 -12.00 -9.72 10.24
C LEU A 196 -11.77 -11.23 10.42
N VAL A 197 -11.09 -11.90 9.50
CA VAL A 197 -10.86 -13.36 9.57
C VAL A 197 -9.53 -13.65 10.25
N CYS A 198 -8.41 -13.21 9.68
CA CYS A 198 -7.08 -13.51 10.23
C CYS A 198 -6.90 -12.86 11.60
N GLY A 199 -7.44 -11.64 11.78
CA GLY A 199 -7.37 -10.93 13.04
C GLY A 199 -8.12 -11.65 14.14
N THR A 200 -9.37 -12.00 13.92
CA THR A 200 -10.18 -12.76 14.90
C THR A 200 -9.53 -14.09 15.26
N LEU A 201 -9.08 -14.87 14.25
CA LEU A 201 -8.38 -16.13 14.53
C LEU A 201 -7.10 -15.91 15.32
N GLY A 202 -6.36 -14.84 15.03
CA GLY A 202 -5.11 -14.50 15.75
C GLY A 202 -5.35 -14.04 17.18
N GLU A 203 -6.37 -13.23 17.43
CA GLU A 203 -6.68 -12.71 18.76
C GLU A 203 -7.39 -13.74 19.67
N GLU A 204 -8.33 -14.52 19.12
CA GLU A 204 -9.18 -15.42 19.91
C GLU A 204 -8.60 -16.84 20.05
N LEU A 205 -7.98 -17.39 18.98
CA LEU A 205 -7.46 -18.76 18.97
C LEU A 205 -5.93 -18.83 19.13
N GLY A 206 -5.25 -17.74 18.79
CA GLY A 206 -3.79 -17.60 18.88
C GLY A 206 -3.15 -17.13 17.58
N TRP A 207 -2.05 -16.39 17.70
CA TRP A 207 -1.35 -15.68 16.62
C TRP A 207 -1.07 -16.56 15.39
N HIS A 208 -0.66 -17.81 15.62
CA HIS A 208 -0.30 -18.75 14.55
C HIS A 208 -1.48 -19.12 13.66
N TYR A 209 -2.70 -19.18 14.23
CA TYR A 209 -3.91 -19.44 13.44
C TYR A 209 -4.23 -18.29 12.51
N GLY A 210 -4.03 -17.04 12.95
CA GLY A 210 -4.21 -15.86 12.10
C GLY A 210 -3.22 -15.83 10.93
N PHE A 211 -1.94 -16.11 11.18
CA PHE A 211 -0.92 -16.23 10.13
C PHE A 211 -1.16 -17.42 9.20
N ALA A 212 -1.58 -18.56 9.74
CA ALA A 212 -1.94 -19.73 8.93
C ALA A 212 -3.13 -19.42 8.01
N ALA A 213 -4.15 -18.70 8.48
CA ALA A 213 -5.28 -18.27 7.65
C ALA A 213 -4.83 -17.37 6.49
N ALA A 214 -3.89 -16.46 6.74
CA ALA A 214 -3.26 -15.67 5.68
C ALA A 214 -2.51 -16.57 4.67
N GLY A 215 -1.78 -17.58 5.14
CA GLY A 215 -1.11 -18.59 4.30
C GLY A 215 -2.06 -19.41 3.45
N VAL A 216 -3.17 -19.86 4.03
CA VAL A 216 -4.25 -20.55 3.31
C VAL A 216 -4.84 -19.64 2.24
N GLY A 217 -5.15 -18.38 2.57
CA GLY A 217 -5.64 -17.39 1.60
C GLY A 217 -4.69 -17.23 0.42
N MET A 218 -3.38 -17.07 0.67
CA MET A 218 -2.39 -16.96 -0.39
C MET A 218 -2.29 -18.23 -1.24
N THR A 219 -2.39 -19.40 -0.62
CA THR A 219 -2.40 -20.68 -1.32
C THR A 219 -3.61 -20.81 -2.25
N ILE A 220 -4.81 -20.39 -1.80
CA ILE A 220 -6.01 -20.31 -2.65
C ILE A 220 -5.76 -19.38 -3.84
N GLY A 221 -5.21 -18.18 -3.60
CA GLY A 221 -4.84 -17.24 -4.65
C GLY A 221 -3.87 -17.84 -5.68
N LEU A 222 -2.84 -18.55 -5.21
CA LEU A 222 -1.88 -19.25 -6.07
C LEU A 222 -2.57 -20.33 -6.92
N ILE A 223 -3.42 -21.16 -6.32
CA ILE A 223 -4.18 -22.21 -7.03
C ILE A 223 -5.08 -21.59 -8.12
N ILE A 224 -5.82 -20.52 -7.78
CA ILE A 224 -6.65 -19.78 -8.75
C ILE A 224 -5.79 -19.28 -9.92
N TYR A 225 -4.62 -18.71 -9.61
CA TYR A 225 -3.71 -18.20 -10.64
C TYR A 225 -3.17 -19.31 -11.55
N LEU A 226 -2.81 -20.46 -11.00
CA LEU A 226 -2.34 -21.60 -11.80
C LEU A 226 -3.42 -22.08 -12.77
N PHE A 227 -4.70 -22.13 -12.36
CA PHE A 227 -5.81 -22.43 -13.26
C PHE A 227 -6.05 -21.33 -14.30
N ALA A 228 -5.75 -20.08 -13.96
CA ALA A 228 -5.87 -18.94 -14.86
C ALA A 228 -4.77 -18.92 -15.94
N ALA A 229 -3.59 -19.42 -15.66
CA ALA A 229 -2.40 -19.29 -16.50
C ALA A 229 -2.62 -19.61 -17.99
N PRO A 230 -3.42 -20.62 -18.40
CA PRO A 230 -3.71 -20.87 -19.80
C PRO A 230 -4.54 -19.78 -20.50
N THR A 231 -5.34 -19.01 -19.73
CA THR A 231 -6.24 -17.96 -20.26
C THR A 231 -5.58 -16.59 -20.35
N LEU A 232 -4.40 -16.43 -19.71
CA LEU A 232 -3.66 -15.17 -19.69
C LEU A 232 -2.81 -14.99 -20.96
N PRO A 233 -2.50 -13.76 -21.38
CA PRO A 233 -1.60 -13.47 -22.49
C PRO A 233 -0.21 -14.11 -22.27
N ARG A 234 0.43 -14.56 -23.34
CA ARG A 234 1.82 -15.08 -23.25
C ARG A 234 2.77 -13.95 -22.89
N ASP A 235 3.83 -14.29 -22.14
CA ASP A 235 4.87 -13.34 -21.79
C ASP A 235 5.54 -12.80 -23.07
N ALA A 236 5.50 -11.47 -23.23
CA ALA A 236 6.28 -10.76 -24.22
C ALA A 236 7.44 -10.10 -23.49
N PHE A 237 8.67 -10.55 -23.77
CA PHE A 237 9.86 -9.86 -23.28
C PHE A 237 9.96 -8.51 -24.00
N ALA A 238 9.81 -7.42 -23.25
CA ALA A 238 9.86 -6.09 -23.82
C ALA A 238 11.27 -5.76 -24.30
N ARG A 239 11.51 -5.78 -25.61
CA ARG A 239 12.59 -5.00 -26.20
C ARG A 239 12.18 -3.52 -26.16
N ARG A 240 12.38 -2.86 -25.05
CA ARG A 240 12.29 -1.42 -24.98
C ARG A 240 13.57 -0.85 -25.60
N GLU A 241 13.49 -0.37 -26.83
CA GLU A 241 14.45 0.60 -27.32
C GLU A 241 14.21 1.88 -26.50
N ALA A 242 15.19 2.19 -25.64
CA ALA A 242 15.19 3.43 -24.89
C ALA A 242 15.41 4.58 -25.91
N THR A 243 14.37 5.26 -26.29
CA THR A 243 14.49 6.53 -27.01
C THR A 243 15.02 7.56 -26.02
N HIS A 244 16.32 7.85 -26.11
CA HIS A 244 16.99 8.92 -25.36
C HIS A 244 16.63 10.27 -26.00
N ALA A 245 15.42 10.77 -25.75
CA ALA A 245 15.11 12.14 -26.05
C ALA A 245 15.74 13.04 -24.96
N PRO A 246 16.50 14.08 -25.31
CA PRO A 246 17.02 15.02 -24.32
C PRO A 246 15.86 15.71 -23.60
N LEU A 247 16.04 15.93 -22.29
CA LEU A 247 15.06 16.67 -21.47
C LEU A 247 15.09 18.15 -21.86
N ASP A 248 13.94 18.67 -22.24
CA ASP A 248 13.73 20.10 -22.41
C ASP A 248 13.56 20.80 -21.03
N ARG A 249 13.48 22.12 -21.05
CA ARG A 249 13.29 22.93 -19.83
C ARG A 249 12.02 22.54 -19.07
N THR A 250 10.95 22.22 -19.79
CA THR A 250 9.65 21.85 -19.21
C THR A 250 9.74 20.49 -18.51
N GLY A 251 10.42 19.52 -19.10
CA GLY A 251 10.67 18.23 -18.48
C GLY A 251 11.46 18.33 -17.18
N TRP A 252 12.49 19.17 -17.14
CA TRP A 252 13.24 19.42 -15.90
C TRP A 252 12.38 20.10 -14.82
N GLN A 253 11.55 21.09 -15.18
CA GLN A 253 10.63 21.74 -14.25
C GLN A 253 9.63 20.73 -13.66
N SER A 254 9.13 19.82 -14.48
CA SER A 254 8.22 18.74 -14.04
C SER A 254 8.88 17.80 -13.03
N ILE A 255 10.13 17.38 -13.28
CA ILE A 255 10.89 16.54 -12.36
C ILE A 255 11.11 17.26 -11.03
N VAL A 256 11.55 18.52 -11.05
CA VAL A 256 11.76 19.32 -9.84
C VAL A 256 10.45 19.48 -9.06
N ALA A 257 9.32 19.70 -9.76
CA ALA A 257 8.00 19.81 -9.14
C ALA A 257 7.63 18.54 -8.38
N LEU A 258 7.84 17.38 -8.98
CA LEU A 258 7.58 16.09 -8.33
C LEU A 258 8.52 15.83 -7.14
N LEU A 259 9.79 16.20 -7.26
CA LEU A 259 10.77 16.06 -6.16
C LEU A 259 10.43 17.00 -4.98
N LEU A 260 9.92 18.20 -5.22
CA LEU A 260 9.47 19.10 -4.16
C LEU A 260 8.26 18.54 -3.39
N LEU A 261 7.37 17.81 -4.07
CA LEU A 261 6.22 17.14 -3.44
C LEU A 261 6.60 15.83 -2.76
N PHE A 262 7.76 15.26 -3.06
CA PHE A 262 8.18 13.95 -2.59
C PHE A 262 8.24 13.87 -1.06
N LEU A 263 8.90 14.83 -0.41
CA LEU A 263 9.04 14.84 1.05
C LEU A 263 7.71 14.99 1.79
N PRO A 264 6.84 15.99 1.48
CA PRO A 264 5.54 16.11 2.13
C PRO A 264 4.66 14.86 1.96
N VAL A 265 4.69 14.22 0.79
CA VAL A 265 3.91 12.99 0.55
C VAL A 265 4.50 11.81 1.33
N SER A 266 5.83 11.72 1.45
CA SER A 266 6.46 10.70 2.30
C SER A 266 6.09 10.87 3.78
N LEU A 267 6.00 12.12 4.27
CA LEU A 267 5.50 12.41 5.62
C LEU A 267 4.05 11.97 5.80
N PHE A 268 3.19 12.25 4.82
CA PHE A 268 1.80 11.76 4.87
C PHE A 268 1.75 10.23 5.01
N TRP A 269 2.50 9.50 4.19
CA TRP A 269 2.53 8.03 4.27
C TRP A 269 3.08 7.54 5.61
N GLY A 270 4.10 8.20 6.17
CA GLY A 270 4.65 7.85 7.49
C GLY A 270 3.63 7.99 8.63
N ILE A 271 2.74 8.98 8.52
CA ILE A 271 1.65 9.21 9.46
C ILE A 271 0.49 8.26 9.19
N TYR A 272 0.13 8.05 7.94
CA TYR A 272 -0.93 7.13 7.53
C TYR A 272 -0.64 5.68 7.97
N GLU A 273 0.60 5.23 7.85
CA GLU A 273 1.02 3.88 8.23
C GLU A 273 0.96 3.62 9.74
N GLN A 274 0.77 4.64 10.58
CA GLN A 274 0.55 4.45 12.02
C GLN A 274 -0.72 3.64 12.32
N GLN A 275 -1.69 3.59 11.41
CA GLN A 275 -2.90 2.77 11.59
C GLN A 275 -2.61 1.29 11.79
N GLY A 276 -1.53 0.76 11.21
CA GLY A 276 -1.05 -0.61 11.43
C GLY A 276 0.05 -0.74 12.48
N ASN A 277 0.52 0.37 13.05
CA ASN A 277 1.58 0.44 14.05
C ASN A 277 1.04 0.88 15.41
N THR A 278 1.06 2.17 15.70
CA THR A 278 0.72 2.70 17.03
C THR A 278 -0.78 2.78 17.30
N ILE A 279 -1.61 2.91 16.26
CA ILE A 279 -3.06 2.95 16.43
C ILE A 279 -3.62 1.60 16.90
N VAL A 280 -3.05 0.49 16.46
CA VAL A 280 -3.45 -0.84 16.99
C VAL A 280 -3.07 -0.99 18.48
N LEU A 281 -1.96 -0.40 18.92
CA LEU A 281 -1.60 -0.37 20.34
C LEU A 281 -2.58 0.51 21.12
N TRP A 282 -2.94 1.69 20.62
CA TRP A 282 -3.97 2.53 21.20
C TRP A 282 -5.31 1.78 21.32
N ALA A 283 -5.74 1.12 20.25
CA ALA A 283 -6.96 0.33 20.24
C ALA A 283 -6.94 -0.81 21.27
N SER A 284 -5.77 -1.41 21.49
CA SER A 284 -5.58 -2.52 22.44
C SER A 284 -5.50 -2.07 23.89
N GLU A 285 -4.82 -0.95 24.17
CA GLU A 285 -4.39 -0.59 25.53
C GLU A 285 -5.21 0.56 26.13
N HIS A 286 -5.82 1.40 25.28
CA HIS A 286 -6.43 2.65 25.72
C HIS A 286 -7.86 2.85 25.19
N THR A 287 -8.47 1.84 24.56
CA THR A 287 -9.82 1.95 23.99
C THR A 287 -10.78 0.98 24.67
N ASP A 288 -11.90 1.49 25.13
CA ASP A 288 -13.05 0.66 25.50
C ASP A 288 -13.70 0.14 24.21
N ARG A 289 -13.52 -1.15 23.97
CA ARG A 289 -13.95 -1.87 22.77
C ARG A 289 -15.29 -2.59 22.93
N HIS A 290 -15.98 -2.40 24.08
CA HIS A 290 -17.25 -3.02 24.30
C HIS A 290 -18.37 -2.30 23.52
N ALA A 291 -19.05 -3.06 22.67
CA ALA A 291 -20.19 -2.57 21.90
C ALA A 291 -21.25 -3.68 21.75
N LEU A 292 -22.52 -3.36 21.94
CA LEU A 292 -23.65 -4.28 21.73
C LEU A 292 -23.52 -5.63 22.44
N GLY A 293 -22.82 -5.68 23.57
CA GLY A 293 -22.65 -6.87 24.38
C GLY A 293 -21.48 -7.79 24.00
N PHE A 294 -20.61 -7.38 23.08
CA PHE A 294 -19.36 -8.09 22.76
C PHE A 294 -18.16 -7.15 22.75
N GLU A 295 -16.97 -7.71 22.87
CA GLU A 295 -15.71 -6.97 22.76
C GLU A 295 -15.21 -7.00 21.30
N ILE A 296 -15.04 -5.82 20.69
CA ILE A 296 -14.57 -5.70 19.30
C ILE A 296 -13.09 -6.11 19.24
N PRO A 297 -12.69 -7.11 18.42
CA PRO A 297 -11.29 -7.43 18.21
C PRO A 297 -10.50 -6.20 17.73
N VAL A 298 -9.27 -6.05 18.22
CA VAL A 298 -8.43 -4.87 17.90
C VAL A 298 -8.21 -4.73 16.39
N THR A 299 -7.98 -5.85 15.74
CA THR A 299 -7.72 -5.89 14.29
C THR A 299 -8.90 -5.42 13.43
N TRP A 300 -10.15 -5.53 13.92
CA TRP A 300 -11.33 -5.10 13.18
C TRP A 300 -11.32 -3.60 12.84
N PHE A 301 -10.69 -2.79 13.66
CA PHE A 301 -10.53 -1.35 13.34
C PHE A 301 -9.75 -1.12 12.04
N GLN A 302 -8.83 -2.02 11.68
CA GLN A 302 -8.09 -1.92 10.42
C GLN A 302 -8.95 -2.27 9.19
N ALA A 303 -10.09 -2.97 9.36
CA ALA A 303 -11.04 -3.21 8.29
C ALA A 303 -11.86 -1.96 7.92
N LEU A 304 -11.94 -0.95 8.81
CA LEU A 304 -12.71 0.26 8.58
C LEU A 304 -12.19 1.06 7.38
N ASN A 305 -10.87 1.20 7.23
CA ASN A 305 -10.30 1.98 6.14
C ASN A 305 -10.65 1.40 4.75
N PRO A 306 -10.38 0.13 4.39
CA PRO A 306 -10.74 -0.41 3.08
C PRO A 306 -12.25 -0.43 2.84
N PHE A 307 -13.06 -0.63 3.88
CA PHE A 307 -14.51 -0.52 3.79
C PHE A 307 -14.93 0.92 3.43
N MET A 308 -14.39 1.92 4.12
CA MET A 308 -14.71 3.33 3.90
C MET A 308 -14.19 3.84 2.55
N ILE A 309 -13.03 3.36 2.07
CA ILE A 309 -12.56 3.66 0.71
C ILE A 309 -13.65 3.27 -0.30
N PHE A 310 -14.15 2.04 -0.20
CA PHE A 310 -15.19 1.55 -1.08
C PHE A 310 -16.48 2.37 -0.96
N ALA A 311 -16.92 2.64 0.27
CA ALA A 311 -18.16 3.35 0.54
C ALA A 311 -18.08 4.84 0.13
N PHE A 312 -16.98 5.54 0.40
CA PHE A 312 -16.88 6.98 0.23
C PHE A 312 -16.43 7.42 -1.17
N THR A 313 -15.72 6.58 -1.92
CA THR A 313 -15.22 6.95 -3.26
C THR A 313 -16.33 7.50 -4.18
N PRO A 314 -17.52 6.88 -4.31
CA PRO A 314 -18.59 7.43 -5.16
C PRO A 314 -19.05 8.82 -4.74
N PHE A 315 -19.13 9.06 -3.43
CA PHE A 315 -19.58 10.35 -2.88
C PHE A 315 -18.52 11.44 -3.10
N ILE A 316 -17.24 11.13 -2.91
CA ILE A 316 -16.13 12.09 -3.14
C ILE A 316 -16.05 12.44 -4.62
N VAL A 317 -16.15 11.47 -5.53
CA VAL A 317 -16.16 11.71 -6.97
C VAL A 317 -17.37 12.54 -7.38
N ALA A 318 -18.55 12.25 -6.83
CA ALA A 318 -19.76 13.03 -7.09
C ALA A 318 -19.63 14.47 -6.57
N LEU A 319 -19.02 14.67 -5.39
CA LEU A 319 -18.73 15.99 -4.82
C LEU A 319 -17.84 16.81 -5.75
N TRP A 320 -16.71 16.23 -6.22
CA TRP A 320 -15.81 16.91 -7.16
C TRP A 320 -16.51 17.30 -8.45
N ARG A 321 -17.27 16.38 -9.05
CA ARG A 321 -18.06 16.68 -10.26
C ARG A 321 -19.06 17.82 -10.05
N ARG A 322 -19.71 17.89 -8.86
CA ARG A 322 -20.66 18.95 -8.51
C ARG A 322 -19.98 20.31 -8.33
N GLN A 323 -18.75 20.36 -7.87
CA GLN A 323 -18.00 21.59 -7.67
C GLN A 323 -17.61 22.28 -8.99
N ARG A 324 -17.50 21.56 -10.10
CA ARG A 324 -17.19 22.10 -11.44
C ARG A 324 -15.97 23.04 -11.40
N ALA A 325 -16.13 24.32 -11.76
CA ALA A 325 -15.06 25.32 -11.77
C ALA A 325 -14.48 25.66 -10.37
N ARG A 326 -15.14 25.23 -9.28
CA ARG A 326 -14.66 25.39 -7.91
C ARG A 326 -13.93 24.13 -7.39
N GLU A 327 -13.78 23.12 -8.21
CA GLU A 327 -13.05 21.93 -7.83
C GLU A 327 -11.60 22.30 -7.48
N PRO A 328 -11.07 21.88 -6.31
CA PRO A 328 -9.68 22.15 -5.93
C PRO A 328 -8.71 21.54 -6.95
N SER A 329 -7.61 22.20 -7.23
CA SER A 329 -6.55 21.67 -8.09
C SER A 329 -5.96 20.38 -7.51
N THR A 330 -5.28 19.59 -8.33
CA THR A 330 -4.67 18.33 -7.93
C THR A 330 -3.77 18.50 -6.70
N VAL A 331 -2.91 19.53 -6.70
CA VAL A 331 -2.00 19.83 -5.58
C VAL A 331 -2.79 20.29 -4.35
N ALA A 332 -3.87 21.09 -4.55
CA ALA A 332 -4.72 21.52 -3.45
C ALA A 332 -5.44 20.34 -2.78
N LYS A 333 -5.90 19.36 -3.54
CA LYS A 333 -6.47 18.12 -2.99
C LYS A 333 -5.47 17.38 -2.13
N MET A 334 -4.20 17.28 -2.55
CA MET A 334 -3.14 16.64 -1.75
C MET A 334 -2.92 17.38 -0.43
N ALA A 335 -2.90 18.72 -0.43
CA ALA A 335 -2.80 19.51 0.79
C ALA A 335 -4.00 19.27 1.74
N ILE A 336 -5.23 19.25 1.21
CA ILE A 336 -6.44 18.92 1.97
C ILE A 336 -6.31 17.54 2.59
N GLY A 337 -5.79 16.54 1.87
CA GLY A 337 -5.54 15.20 2.39
C GLY A 337 -4.64 15.20 3.63
N CYS A 338 -3.54 15.98 3.61
CA CYS A 338 -2.65 16.14 4.76
C CYS A 338 -3.34 16.84 5.95
N PHE A 339 -4.14 17.88 5.71
CA PHE A 339 -4.87 18.57 6.78
C PHE A 339 -5.97 17.69 7.39
N LEU A 340 -6.63 16.85 6.60
CA LEU A 340 -7.58 15.87 7.11
C LEU A 340 -6.89 14.80 7.96
N ALA A 341 -5.70 14.33 7.56
CA ALA A 341 -4.91 13.44 8.40
C ALA A 341 -4.50 14.13 9.72
N ALA A 342 -4.09 15.40 9.69
CA ALA A 342 -3.84 16.17 10.90
C ALA A 342 -5.07 16.27 11.79
N LEU A 343 -6.25 16.54 11.23
CA LEU A 343 -7.52 16.58 11.96
C LEU A 343 -7.85 15.23 12.58
N ALA A 344 -7.63 14.11 11.87
CA ALA A 344 -7.84 12.77 12.41
C ALA A 344 -7.00 12.53 13.68
N TYR A 345 -5.73 12.95 13.69
CA TYR A 345 -4.89 12.84 14.87
C TYR A 345 -5.27 13.82 15.98
N LEU A 346 -5.77 15.02 15.67
CA LEU A 346 -6.31 15.94 16.67
C LEU A 346 -7.56 15.37 17.38
N LEU A 347 -8.37 14.59 16.68
CA LEU A 347 -9.47 13.83 17.29
C LEU A 347 -8.95 12.83 18.33
N LEU A 348 -7.84 12.13 18.03
CA LEU A 348 -7.21 11.22 19.01
C LEU A 348 -6.52 11.97 20.15
N VAL A 349 -5.97 13.17 19.93
CA VAL A 349 -5.52 14.05 21.03
C VAL A 349 -6.69 14.33 21.96
N THR A 350 -7.84 14.73 21.39
CA THR A 350 -9.05 15.01 22.18
C THR A 350 -9.53 13.78 22.94
N ALA A 351 -9.56 12.62 22.26
CA ALA A 351 -9.90 11.34 22.90
C ALA A 351 -9.01 11.03 24.09
N ALA A 352 -7.69 11.16 23.93
CA ALA A 352 -6.71 10.87 24.98
C ALA A 352 -6.79 11.85 26.17
N VAL A 353 -7.10 13.13 25.92
CA VAL A 353 -7.27 14.14 26.96
C VAL A 353 -8.59 13.93 27.71
N VAL A 354 -9.70 13.73 26.98
CA VAL A 354 -11.04 13.60 27.59
C VAL A 354 -11.18 12.30 28.38
N SER A 355 -10.52 11.21 27.94
CA SER A 355 -10.52 9.94 28.70
C SER A 355 -9.76 10.02 30.04
N GLY A 356 -8.90 11.04 30.24
CA GLY A 356 -8.27 11.32 31.55
C GLY A 356 -7.51 10.15 32.15
N GLY A 357 -6.94 9.25 31.32
CA GLY A 357 -6.25 8.03 31.75
C GLY A 357 -7.14 6.79 31.88
N THR A 358 -8.45 6.92 31.62
CA THR A 358 -9.37 5.79 31.43
C THR A 358 -9.40 5.36 29.96
N HIS A 359 -10.14 4.30 29.63
CA HIS A 359 -10.29 3.88 28.24
C HIS A 359 -11.20 4.84 27.46
N ALA A 360 -10.73 5.30 26.31
CA ALA A 360 -11.52 6.11 25.38
C ALA A 360 -12.55 5.23 24.66
N SER A 361 -13.74 5.77 24.36
CA SER A 361 -14.73 5.03 23.58
C SER A 361 -14.19 4.65 22.18
N TRP A 362 -14.55 3.48 21.69
CA TRP A 362 -14.21 3.01 20.33
C TRP A 362 -14.73 3.93 19.22
N LEU A 363 -15.75 4.76 19.50
CA LEU A 363 -16.27 5.75 18.55
C LEU A 363 -15.22 6.77 18.11
N TRP A 364 -14.24 7.09 18.96
CA TRP A 364 -13.14 7.98 18.58
C TRP A 364 -12.27 7.38 17.48
N LEU A 365 -11.99 6.06 17.56
CA LEU A 365 -11.30 5.35 16.50
C LEU A 365 -12.13 5.30 15.22
N PHE A 366 -13.42 5.05 15.31
CA PHE A 366 -14.31 5.07 14.16
C PHE A 366 -14.27 6.44 13.44
N VAL A 367 -14.42 7.54 14.15
CA VAL A 367 -14.34 8.89 13.57
C VAL A 367 -12.95 9.21 13.04
N TYR A 368 -11.91 8.79 13.74
CA TYR A 368 -10.53 8.88 13.23
C TYR A 368 -10.38 8.21 11.86
N PHE A 369 -10.84 6.98 11.70
CA PHE A 369 -10.76 6.26 10.42
C PHE A 369 -11.62 6.92 9.34
N VAL A 370 -12.79 7.46 9.67
CA VAL A 370 -13.62 8.24 8.72
C VAL A 370 -12.81 9.41 8.16
N VAL A 371 -12.24 10.24 9.03
CA VAL A 371 -11.53 11.46 8.62
C VAL A 371 -10.23 11.12 7.90
N LEU A 372 -9.46 10.16 8.40
CA LEU A 372 -8.21 9.72 7.78
C LEU A 372 -8.44 9.15 6.38
N THR A 373 -9.49 8.32 6.20
CA THR A 373 -9.81 7.72 4.90
C THR A 373 -10.25 8.77 3.89
N VAL A 374 -11.03 9.78 4.31
CA VAL A 374 -11.32 10.92 3.42
C VAL A 374 -10.04 11.64 3.03
N GLY A 375 -9.11 11.87 3.96
CA GLY A 375 -7.80 12.43 3.69
C GLY A 375 -7.00 11.62 2.66
N GLU A 376 -6.99 10.30 2.80
CA GLU A 376 -6.36 9.39 1.84
C GLU A 376 -6.98 9.49 0.44
N LEU A 377 -8.31 9.50 0.33
CA LEU A 377 -9.01 9.65 -0.95
C LEU A 377 -8.69 10.97 -1.66
N TYR A 378 -8.41 12.02 -0.89
CA TYR A 378 -7.96 13.30 -1.45
C TYR A 378 -6.50 13.29 -1.91
N LEU A 379 -5.61 12.51 -1.28
CA LEU A 379 -4.18 12.52 -1.60
C LEU A 379 -3.78 11.37 -2.55
N SER A 380 -4.14 10.14 -2.23
CA SER A 380 -3.58 8.95 -2.88
C SER A 380 -3.87 8.89 -4.40
N PRO A 381 -5.14 8.88 -4.86
CA PRO A 381 -5.43 8.81 -6.29
C PRO A 381 -5.02 10.07 -7.05
N THR A 382 -5.10 11.23 -6.41
CA THR A 382 -4.73 12.50 -7.05
C THR A 382 -3.23 12.62 -7.26
N SER A 383 -2.43 12.13 -6.31
CA SER A 383 -0.97 12.15 -6.42
C SER A 383 -0.46 11.24 -7.54
N LEU A 384 -1.03 10.04 -7.71
CA LEU A 384 -0.71 9.16 -8.83
C LEU A 384 -1.11 9.77 -10.18
N SER A 385 -2.30 10.38 -10.24
CA SER A 385 -2.76 11.12 -11.43
C SER A 385 -1.81 12.27 -11.79
N LEU A 386 -1.30 12.99 -10.78
CA LEU A 386 -0.35 14.08 -10.99
C LEU A 386 0.90 13.60 -11.72
N VAL A 387 1.52 12.50 -11.25
CA VAL A 387 2.72 11.94 -11.89
C VAL A 387 2.47 11.60 -13.35
N THR A 388 1.32 10.99 -13.67
CA THR A 388 0.99 10.61 -15.05
C THR A 388 0.74 11.79 -15.97
N LYS A 389 0.29 12.93 -15.43
CA LYS A 389 0.04 14.15 -16.20
C LYS A 389 1.32 14.97 -16.46
N VAL A 390 2.25 14.97 -15.50
CA VAL A 390 3.37 15.90 -15.46
C VAL A 390 4.68 15.28 -15.92
N ALA A 391 4.87 13.97 -15.68
CA ALA A 391 6.11 13.30 -16.04
C ALA A 391 6.33 13.25 -17.56
N PRO A 392 7.56 13.55 -18.06
CA PRO A 392 7.89 13.35 -19.45
C PRO A 392 7.61 11.92 -19.91
N LEU A 393 6.99 11.73 -21.06
CA LEU A 393 6.51 10.41 -21.54
C LEU A 393 7.61 9.34 -21.53
N HIS A 394 8.83 9.69 -21.94
CA HIS A 394 9.97 8.76 -21.95
C HIS A 394 10.50 8.41 -20.56
N LEU A 395 10.19 9.19 -19.51
CA LEU A 395 10.56 8.96 -18.12
C LEU A 395 9.38 8.54 -17.23
N LEU A 396 8.18 8.42 -17.77
CA LEU A 396 6.96 8.18 -16.99
C LEU A 396 7.09 6.99 -16.03
N SER A 397 7.59 5.86 -16.51
CA SER A 397 7.77 4.65 -15.68
C SER A 397 8.80 4.87 -14.56
N MET A 398 9.88 5.60 -14.84
CA MET A 398 10.91 5.93 -13.85
C MET A 398 10.34 6.87 -12.80
N MET A 399 9.64 7.94 -13.22
CA MET A 399 9.03 8.91 -12.31
C MET A 399 7.93 8.28 -11.45
N MET A 400 7.17 7.33 -11.99
CA MET A 400 6.21 6.55 -11.22
C MET A 400 6.92 5.67 -10.19
N GLY A 401 8.03 5.05 -10.53
CA GLY A 401 8.87 4.31 -9.58
C GLY A 401 9.42 5.19 -8.46
N VAL A 402 9.95 6.37 -8.80
CA VAL A 402 10.39 7.38 -7.82
C VAL A 402 9.22 7.80 -6.93
N TRP A 403 8.02 8.00 -7.50
CA TRP A 403 6.84 8.36 -6.70
C TRP A 403 6.43 7.28 -5.72
N LEU A 404 6.48 6.02 -6.10
CA LEU A 404 6.23 4.88 -5.19
C LEU A 404 7.26 4.79 -4.06
N ALA A 405 8.46 5.34 -4.25
CA ALA A 405 9.45 5.46 -3.18
C ALA A 405 9.01 6.41 -2.05
N THR A 406 7.99 7.26 -2.25
CA THR A 406 7.37 8.03 -1.14
C THR A 406 6.76 7.10 -0.09
N SER A 407 6.12 6.01 -0.52
CA SER A 407 5.57 4.99 0.39
C SER A 407 6.67 4.15 1.06
N PHE A 408 7.77 3.87 0.34
CA PHE A 408 8.96 3.24 0.92
C PHE A 408 9.53 4.07 2.07
N ILE A 409 9.79 5.36 1.84
CA ILE A 409 10.27 6.27 2.89
C ILE A 409 9.21 6.45 3.98
N GLY A 410 7.92 6.53 3.60
CA GLY A 410 6.80 6.59 4.53
C GLY A 410 6.79 5.39 5.50
N GLY A 411 7.05 4.17 5.02
CA GLY A 411 7.16 2.98 5.87
C GLY A 411 8.27 3.12 6.92
N PHE A 412 9.48 3.56 6.51
CA PHE A 412 10.58 3.80 7.45
C PHE A 412 10.25 4.91 8.44
N LEU A 413 9.64 6.00 7.99
CA LEU A 413 9.20 7.09 8.87
C LEU A 413 8.13 6.60 9.86
N ALA A 414 7.22 5.71 9.44
CA ALA A 414 6.23 5.12 10.35
C ALA A 414 6.91 4.32 11.47
N GLY A 415 7.91 3.51 11.12
CA GLY A 415 8.72 2.80 12.11
C GLY A 415 9.42 3.75 13.08
N TYR A 416 10.13 4.75 12.54
CA TYR A 416 10.86 5.74 13.34
C TYR A 416 9.94 6.56 14.25
N LEU A 417 8.87 7.14 13.71
CA LEU A 417 7.89 7.90 14.50
C LEU A 417 7.22 7.02 15.56
N GLY A 418 6.95 5.76 15.24
CA GLY A 418 6.38 4.80 16.18
C GLY A 418 7.25 4.51 17.40
N THR A 419 8.58 4.72 17.31
CA THR A 419 9.48 4.53 18.49
C THR A 419 9.17 5.48 19.64
N PHE A 420 8.60 6.66 19.34
CA PHE A 420 8.24 7.65 20.35
C PHE A 420 6.97 7.29 21.15
N TRP A 421 6.24 6.25 20.74
CA TRP A 421 5.00 5.84 21.40
C TRP A 421 5.15 5.53 22.87
N SER A 422 6.20 4.81 23.26
CA SER A 422 6.44 4.42 24.65
C SER A 422 7.07 5.54 25.51
N SER A 423 7.77 6.49 24.89
CA SER A 423 8.47 7.57 25.59
C SER A 423 7.65 8.85 25.77
N MET A 424 6.59 9.03 24.97
CA MET A 424 5.73 10.22 25.02
C MET A 424 4.39 9.93 25.69
N THR A 425 3.75 10.96 26.25
CA THR A 425 2.34 10.89 26.62
C THR A 425 1.49 10.69 25.36
N LYS A 426 0.37 9.97 25.46
CA LYS A 426 -0.46 9.67 24.30
C LYS A 426 -1.00 10.92 23.60
N PRO A 427 -1.51 11.96 24.34
CA PRO A 427 -1.86 13.22 23.70
C PRO A 427 -0.67 13.88 22.98
N GLY A 428 0.52 13.88 23.61
CA GLY A 428 1.75 14.44 23.01
C GLY A 428 2.17 13.72 21.74
N PHE A 429 2.11 12.40 21.72
CA PHE A 429 2.41 11.59 20.54
C PHE A 429 1.45 11.89 19.38
N PHE A 430 0.15 11.88 19.61
CA PHE A 430 -0.83 12.21 18.60
C PHE A 430 -0.72 13.65 18.10
N LEU A 431 -0.41 14.60 19.00
CA LEU A 431 -0.17 16.00 18.64
C LEU A 431 1.06 16.13 17.73
N MET A 432 2.13 15.40 18.01
CA MET A 432 3.32 15.35 17.15
C MET A 432 2.94 14.90 15.72
N LEU A 433 2.18 13.81 15.58
CA LEU A 433 1.72 13.32 14.28
C LEU A 433 0.82 14.33 13.56
N ALA A 434 -0.10 14.99 14.30
CA ALA A 434 -0.95 16.04 13.76
C ALA A 434 -0.13 17.21 13.23
N ILE A 435 0.87 17.68 13.98
CA ILE A 435 1.75 18.79 13.58
C ILE A 435 2.54 18.41 12.32
N ILE A 436 3.15 17.22 12.27
CA ILE A 436 3.93 16.77 11.10
C ILE A 436 3.02 16.72 9.86
N SER A 437 1.79 16.21 9.99
CA SER A 437 0.83 16.17 8.89
C SER A 437 0.38 17.56 8.46
N ALA A 438 0.13 18.46 9.40
CA ALA A 438 -0.22 19.85 9.10
C ALA A 438 0.93 20.60 8.41
N LEU A 439 2.18 20.38 8.83
CA LEU A 439 3.37 20.94 8.17
C LEU A 439 3.54 20.42 6.75
N ALA A 440 3.28 19.12 6.51
CA ALA A 440 3.26 18.55 5.17
C ALA A 440 2.18 19.22 4.30
N GLY A 441 0.97 19.40 4.84
CA GLY A 441 -0.13 20.12 4.17
C GLY A 441 0.22 21.58 3.87
N LEU A 442 0.86 22.28 4.81
CA LEU A 442 1.34 23.64 4.62
C LEU A 442 2.40 23.71 3.52
N ALA A 443 3.39 22.80 3.54
CA ALA A 443 4.44 22.74 2.52
C ALA A 443 3.83 22.55 1.12
N ILE A 444 2.87 21.63 0.96
CA ILE A 444 2.15 21.43 -0.31
C ILE A 444 1.37 22.69 -0.69
N THR A 445 0.72 23.35 0.28
CA THR A 445 -0.05 24.59 0.02
C THR A 445 0.83 25.71 -0.51
N LEU A 446 2.03 25.87 0.04
CA LEU A 446 3.01 26.85 -0.44
C LEU A 446 3.48 26.56 -1.87
N LEU A 447 3.48 25.29 -2.27
CA LEU A 447 3.86 24.85 -3.60
C LEU A 447 2.73 25.00 -4.65
N ILE A 448 1.47 25.22 -4.27
CA ILE A 448 0.33 25.32 -5.22
C ILE A 448 0.62 26.41 -6.28
N ARG A 449 0.98 27.62 -5.84
CA ARG A 449 1.21 28.75 -6.76
C ARG A 449 2.42 28.54 -7.69
N PRO A 450 3.64 28.23 -7.19
CA PRO A 450 4.79 28.03 -8.05
C PRO A 450 4.65 26.82 -8.99
N LEU A 451 3.93 25.78 -8.59
CA LEU A 451 3.74 24.61 -9.42
C LEU A 451 2.59 24.74 -10.44
N ARG A 452 1.68 25.70 -10.26
CA ARG A 452 0.53 25.89 -11.15
C ARG A 452 0.92 26.07 -12.63
N VAL A 453 1.99 26.81 -12.88
CA VAL A 453 2.50 27.07 -14.25
C VAL A 453 3.07 25.79 -14.88
N VAL A 454 3.71 24.91 -14.08
CA VAL A 454 4.33 23.67 -14.54
C VAL A 454 3.28 22.58 -14.74
N LEU A 455 2.27 22.56 -13.89
CA LEU A 455 1.28 21.50 -13.81
C LEU A 455 0.06 21.75 -14.73
N GLN A 456 -0.04 22.94 -15.33
CA GLN A 456 -1.19 23.39 -16.14
C GLN A 456 -2.55 23.18 -15.43
N ASP A 457 -2.55 23.34 -14.09
CA ASP A 457 -3.68 23.08 -13.17
C ASP A 457 -4.45 24.36 -12.84
#